data_cf49db3833556a2559ab639764b87c4b
#
_entry.id   cf49db3833556a2559ab639764b87c4b
#
_cell.length_a   1.000
_cell.length_b   1.000
_cell.length_c   1.000
_cell.angle_alpha   90.00
_cell.angle_beta   90.00
_cell.angle_gamma   90.00
#
_symmetry.space_group_name_H-M   'P 1'
#
loop_
_entity.id
_entity.type
_entity.pdbx_description
1 polymer ?
#
loop_
_entity_poly.entity_id
_entity_poly.type
_entity_poly.pdbx_seq_one_letter_code
_entity_poly.pdbx_strand_id
1 'polypeptide(L)'
;MEKIKKMETSEQKKDRARPMEITVKAVVIGEDGQILILKRVKDSDTNPDKWDIPGGLLEAGETIEKALRREIKEETGLEVEIGPVIRVSEFPKETKQFKKEKRSLRFIAYCQGSTEVKLSDEHSEFLWLEIDEAVKKLNEKDGFENDKGNTLLDAKKYLETKNSLDGWKRCMADFENYKKRQAEERKDMIAFSNLNLISEILPILDNFHASTDHIPEDQKDGGWVVGIMHIQKQLEKVLEDNNVSEIEVKIGDKFDPNIMEAIKDTNKTNMDTNETSENKVKKVLMKGYKINDKVIRVARVVVE
;
A
#
# COMPACT_ATOMS: atom_id res chain seq x y z
N MET A 1 -69.07 -24.47 -4.78
CA MET A 1 -67.67 -23.99 -4.89
C MET A 1 -66.88 -25.09 -5.63
N GLU A 2 -66.88 -25.04 -6.93
CA GLU A 2 -66.21 -26.04 -7.80
C GLU A 2 -65.24 -25.31 -8.73
N LYS A 3 -63.99 -25.69 -8.56
CA LYS A 3 -62.91 -25.85 -9.50
C LYS A 3 -62.94 -25.03 -10.79
N ILE A 4 -62.29 -23.87 -10.77
CA ILE A 4 -61.69 -23.27 -11.96
C ILE A 4 -60.24 -23.77 -11.98
N LYS A 5 -60.02 -24.99 -12.46
CA LYS A 5 -58.73 -25.40 -13.02
C LYS A 5 -58.61 -24.71 -14.37
N LYS A 6 -57.86 -23.59 -14.43
CA LYS A 6 -57.36 -23.11 -15.70
C LYS A 6 -56.56 -24.22 -16.36
N MET A 7 -57.09 -24.80 -17.40
CA MET A 7 -56.31 -25.64 -18.35
C MET A 7 -55.29 -24.72 -19.04
N GLU A 8 -54.05 -24.77 -18.57
CA GLU A 8 -52.96 -24.17 -19.32
C GLU A 8 -52.94 -24.91 -20.68
N THR A 9 -53.04 -24.16 -21.75
CA THR A 9 -53.01 -24.72 -23.11
C THR A 9 -51.62 -25.34 -23.39
N SER A 10 -51.59 -26.36 -24.26
CA SER A 10 -50.36 -27.07 -24.64
C SER A 10 -49.25 -26.12 -25.17
N GLU A 11 -49.65 -24.94 -25.70
CA GLU A 11 -48.72 -23.91 -26.15
C GLU A 11 -48.07 -23.15 -25.00
N GLN A 12 -48.78 -22.86 -23.88
CA GLN A 12 -48.21 -22.24 -22.69
C GLN A 12 -47.20 -23.13 -21.94
N LYS A 13 -47.36 -24.46 -22.03
CA LYS A 13 -46.37 -25.43 -21.52
C LYS A 13 -45.15 -25.55 -22.41
N LYS A 14 -45.28 -25.35 -23.76
CA LYS A 14 -44.15 -25.36 -24.68
C LYS A 14 -43.26 -24.12 -24.55
N ASP A 15 -43.84 -22.99 -24.11
CA ASP A 15 -43.08 -21.72 -23.91
C ASP A 15 -42.22 -21.72 -22.65
N ARG A 16 -42.51 -22.56 -21.65
CA ARG A 16 -41.74 -22.66 -20.40
C ARG A 16 -40.42 -23.43 -20.47
N ALA A 17 -40.12 -24.11 -21.58
CA ALA A 17 -38.98 -25.00 -21.70
C ALA A 17 -38.21 -24.83 -23.01
N ARG A 18 -37.92 -23.61 -23.43
CA ARG A 18 -36.98 -23.38 -24.54
C ARG A 18 -35.57 -23.38 -23.99
N PRO A 19 -34.69 -24.27 -24.44
CA PRO A 19 -33.30 -24.23 -23.97
C PRO A 19 -32.65 -22.93 -24.47
N MET A 20 -32.35 -22.04 -23.53
CA MET A 20 -31.57 -20.85 -23.75
C MET A 20 -30.09 -21.24 -23.81
N GLU A 21 -29.37 -20.78 -24.81
CA GLU A 21 -27.93 -20.97 -24.92
C GLU A 21 -27.20 -19.84 -24.20
N ILE A 22 -26.26 -20.19 -23.34
CA ILE A 22 -25.39 -19.21 -22.67
C ILE A 22 -23.99 -19.37 -23.24
N THR A 23 -23.41 -18.30 -23.73
CA THR A 23 -22.02 -18.24 -24.13
C THR A 23 -21.22 -17.38 -23.16
N VAL A 24 -19.99 -17.81 -22.90
CA VAL A 24 -19.02 -17.10 -22.08
C VAL A 24 -17.82 -16.75 -22.96
N LYS A 25 -17.43 -15.47 -22.96
CA LYS A 25 -16.29 -14.98 -23.76
C LYS A 25 -15.43 -14.05 -22.93
N ALA A 26 -14.15 -13.92 -23.28
CA ALA A 26 -13.26 -13.01 -22.59
C ALA A 26 -12.44 -12.13 -23.52
N VAL A 27 -12.22 -10.89 -23.09
CA VAL A 27 -11.13 -10.05 -23.55
C VAL A 27 -9.87 -10.49 -22.80
N VAL A 28 -9.04 -11.30 -23.47
CA VAL A 28 -7.81 -11.84 -22.91
C VAL A 28 -6.71 -10.79 -23.07
N ILE A 29 -6.10 -10.39 -21.95
CA ILE A 29 -5.07 -9.36 -21.87
C ILE A 29 -3.73 -10.04 -21.59
N GLY A 30 -2.75 -9.80 -22.46
CA GLY A 30 -1.36 -10.24 -22.27
C GLY A 30 -0.59 -9.40 -21.26
N GLU A 31 0.64 -9.80 -20.95
CA GLU A 31 1.52 -9.08 -20.02
C GLU A 31 1.81 -7.64 -20.48
N ASP A 32 1.92 -7.41 -21.79
CA ASP A 32 2.16 -6.10 -22.41
C ASP A 32 0.90 -5.24 -22.53
N GLY A 33 -0.26 -5.72 -22.01
CA GLY A 33 -1.54 -5.03 -22.13
C GLY A 33 -2.24 -5.20 -23.47
N GLN A 34 -1.68 -5.98 -24.40
CA GLN A 34 -2.28 -6.30 -25.69
C GLN A 34 -3.45 -7.25 -25.53
N ILE A 35 -4.39 -7.18 -26.49
CA ILE A 35 -5.62 -7.97 -26.53
C ILE A 35 -5.49 -9.08 -27.54
N LEU A 36 -5.83 -10.31 -27.14
CA LEU A 36 -5.88 -11.45 -28.04
C LEU A 36 -7.20 -11.48 -28.81
N ILE A 37 -7.09 -11.57 -30.14
CA ILE A 37 -8.21 -11.87 -31.03
C ILE A 37 -7.88 -13.10 -31.88
N LEU A 38 -8.92 -13.89 -32.17
CA LEU A 38 -8.82 -15.14 -32.93
C LEU A 38 -9.64 -15.04 -34.22
N LYS A 39 -9.15 -15.62 -35.29
CA LYS A 39 -9.88 -15.68 -36.57
C LYS A 39 -10.41 -17.07 -36.79
N ARG A 40 -11.72 -17.20 -36.96
CA ARG A 40 -12.35 -18.48 -37.25
C ARG A 40 -11.96 -19.02 -38.62
N VAL A 41 -11.90 -20.34 -38.75
CA VAL A 41 -11.68 -21.00 -40.05
C VAL A 41 -12.83 -20.71 -41.02
N LYS A 42 -12.56 -20.85 -42.33
CA LYS A 42 -13.55 -20.55 -43.36
C LYS A 42 -14.74 -21.54 -43.39
N ASP A 43 -14.52 -22.74 -42.89
CA ASP A 43 -15.52 -23.81 -42.87
C ASP A 43 -16.28 -23.88 -41.53
N SER A 44 -16.14 -22.85 -40.68
CA SER A 44 -16.84 -22.78 -39.39
C SER A 44 -18.35 -22.60 -39.60
N ASP A 45 -19.15 -23.36 -38.86
CA ASP A 45 -20.62 -23.25 -38.84
C ASP A 45 -21.11 -21.88 -38.32
N THR A 46 -20.31 -21.21 -37.51
CA THR A 46 -20.64 -19.92 -36.90
C THR A 46 -19.58 -18.89 -37.23
N ASN A 47 -19.99 -17.78 -37.86
CA ASN A 47 -19.11 -16.63 -38.19
C ASN A 47 -17.83 -17.02 -38.97
N PRO A 48 -17.90 -17.74 -40.11
CA PRO A 48 -16.72 -18.16 -40.87
C PRO A 48 -15.86 -16.95 -41.32
N ASP A 49 -14.54 -17.14 -41.30
CA ASP A 49 -13.53 -16.10 -41.68
C ASP A 49 -13.64 -14.74 -40.95
N LYS A 50 -14.24 -14.74 -39.75
CA LYS A 50 -14.38 -13.53 -38.93
C LYS A 50 -13.50 -13.56 -37.69
N TRP A 51 -13.06 -12.38 -37.30
CA TRP A 51 -12.37 -12.17 -36.04
C TRP A 51 -13.33 -12.21 -34.85
N ASP A 52 -12.90 -12.79 -33.74
CA ASP A 52 -13.67 -12.93 -32.50
C ASP A 52 -12.74 -12.87 -31.28
N ILE A 53 -13.32 -12.75 -30.10
CA ILE A 53 -12.64 -12.92 -28.82
C ILE A 53 -12.82 -14.37 -28.33
N PRO A 54 -11.83 -14.93 -27.60
CA PRO A 54 -11.90 -16.31 -27.10
C PRO A 54 -13.13 -16.61 -26.25
N GLY A 55 -13.61 -17.85 -26.31
CA GLY A 55 -14.71 -18.38 -25.50
C GLY A 55 -15.82 -19.04 -26.29
N GLY A 56 -16.65 -19.83 -25.61
CA GLY A 56 -17.65 -20.68 -26.20
C GLY A 56 -18.91 -20.88 -25.37
N LEU A 57 -19.53 -22.07 -25.48
CA LEU A 57 -20.78 -22.41 -24.82
C LEU A 57 -20.54 -22.85 -23.36
N LEU A 58 -21.44 -22.43 -22.48
CA LEU A 58 -21.52 -22.96 -21.13
C LEU A 58 -22.19 -24.35 -21.17
N GLU A 59 -21.50 -25.37 -20.70
CA GLU A 59 -22.01 -26.72 -20.62
C GLU A 59 -22.88 -26.96 -19.36
N ALA A 60 -23.76 -27.94 -19.43
CA ALA A 60 -24.64 -28.26 -18.31
C ALA A 60 -23.85 -28.78 -17.11
N GLY A 61 -24.07 -28.13 -15.95
CA GLY A 61 -23.39 -28.46 -14.68
C GLY A 61 -22.02 -27.81 -14.49
N GLU A 62 -21.56 -27.03 -15.47
CA GLU A 62 -20.32 -26.28 -15.39
C GLU A 62 -20.54 -24.88 -14.80
N THR A 63 -19.58 -24.36 -14.05
CA THR A 63 -19.60 -22.96 -13.62
C THR A 63 -19.09 -22.06 -14.75
N ILE A 64 -19.55 -20.80 -14.78
CA ILE A 64 -19.12 -19.80 -15.77
C ILE A 64 -17.58 -19.68 -15.83
N GLU A 65 -16.92 -19.65 -14.68
CA GLU A 65 -15.47 -19.52 -14.61
C GLU A 65 -14.75 -20.76 -15.19
N LYS A 66 -15.25 -21.97 -14.89
CA LYS A 66 -14.69 -23.21 -15.44
C LYS A 66 -14.87 -23.27 -16.95
N ALA A 67 -16.06 -22.94 -17.46
CA ALA A 67 -16.33 -22.89 -18.88
C ALA A 67 -15.36 -21.94 -19.60
N LEU A 68 -15.19 -20.74 -19.04
CA LEU A 68 -14.36 -19.73 -19.67
C LEU A 68 -12.86 -20.15 -19.70
N ARG A 69 -12.35 -20.71 -18.59
CA ARG A 69 -10.98 -21.24 -18.54
C ARG A 69 -10.78 -22.42 -19.51
N ARG A 70 -11.76 -23.33 -19.58
CA ARG A 70 -11.73 -24.47 -20.50
C ARG A 70 -11.68 -24.01 -21.96
N GLU A 71 -12.62 -23.14 -22.35
CA GLU A 71 -12.72 -22.64 -23.73
C GLU A 71 -11.44 -21.89 -24.14
N ILE A 72 -10.94 -20.98 -23.32
CA ILE A 72 -9.70 -20.24 -23.62
C ILE A 72 -8.52 -21.20 -23.75
N LYS A 73 -8.43 -22.20 -22.86
CA LYS A 73 -7.35 -23.19 -22.93
C LYS A 73 -7.45 -24.08 -24.16
N GLU A 74 -8.66 -24.52 -24.54
CA GLU A 74 -8.91 -25.33 -25.74
C GLU A 74 -8.61 -24.54 -27.02
N GLU A 75 -9.04 -23.29 -27.12
CA GLU A 75 -8.85 -22.44 -28.30
C GLU A 75 -7.43 -21.91 -28.46
N THR A 76 -6.70 -21.65 -27.34
CA THR A 76 -5.44 -20.88 -27.37
C THR A 76 -4.27 -21.54 -26.65
N GLY A 77 -4.51 -22.55 -25.81
CA GLY A 77 -3.51 -23.16 -24.95
C GLY A 77 -3.15 -22.30 -23.71
N LEU A 78 -3.71 -21.09 -23.55
CA LEU A 78 -3.35 -20.16 -22.49
C LEU A 78 -4.03 -20.48 -21.15
N GLU A 79 -3.30 -20.25 -20.07
CA GLU A 79 -3.86 -20.19 -18.72
C GLU A 79 -4.20 -18.73 -18.37
N VAL A 80 -5.36 -18.51 -17.75
CA VAL A 80 -5.86 -17.16 -17.49
C VAL A 80 -6.45 -17.03 -16.09
N GLU A 81 -6.35 -15.83 -15.54
CA GLU A 81 -7.12 -15.40 -14.38
C GLU A 81 -8.36 -14.64 -14.86
N ILE A 82 -9.54 -15.08 -14.39
CA ILE A 82 -10.80 -14.46 -14.79
C ILE A 82 -11.06 -13.22 -13.93
N GLY A 83 -11.21 -12.11 -14.61
CA GLY A 83 -11.59 -10.81 -14.03
C GLY A 83 -13.12 -10.62 -14.03
N PRO A 84 -13.58 -9.36 -13.91
CA PRO A 84 -14.99 -9.05 -13.84
C PRO A 84 -15.74 -9.27 -15.18
N VAL A 85 -17.06 -9.44 -15.05
CA VAL A 85 -17.97 -9.32 -16.20
C VAL A 85 -18.05 -7.85 -16.61
N ILE A 86 -17.87 -7.58 -17.90
CA ILE A 86 -17.90 -6.21 -18.45
C ILE A 86 -19.11 -5.97 -19.34
N ARG A 87 -19.70 -7.03 -19.89
CA ARG A 87 -20.86 -6.90 -20.76
C ARG A 87 -21.73 -8.14 -20.72
N VAL A 88 -23.03 -7.94 -20.77
CA VAL A 88 -24.04 -8.99 -21.00
C VAL A 88 -24.85 -8.58 -22.21
N SER A 89 -24.95 -9.47 -23.20
CA SER A 89 -25.74 -9.23 -24.41
C SER A 89 -26.79 -10.31 -24.57
N GLU A 90 -28.00 -9.91 -24.97
CA GLU A 90 -29.11 -10.81 -25.21
C GLU A 90 -29.45 -10.81 -26.71
N PHE A 91 -29.58 -12.00 -27.27
CA PHE A 91 -29.92 -12.20 -28.68
C PHE A 91 -31.26 -12.93 -28.74
N PRO A 92 -32.37 -12.23 -29.07
CA PRO A 92 -33.68 -12.85 -29.19
C PRO A 92 -33.75 -13.81 -30.40
N LYS A 93 -34.63 -14.78 -30.33
CA LYS A 93 -34.75 -15.92 -31.25
C LYS A 93 -34.99 -15.58 -32.75
N GLU A 94 -35.42 -14.39 -33.07
CA GLU A 94 -35.93 -14.04 -34.40
C GLU A 94 -34.92 -13.39 -35.35
N THR A 95 -33.66 -13.43 -35.04
CA THR A 95 -32.65 -13.03 -36.01
C THR A 95 -32.29 -14.18 -36.94
N LYS A 96 -32.09 -13.90 -38.24
CA LYS A 96 -31.69 -14.92 -39.24
C LYS A 96 -30.45 -15.74 -38.85
N GLN A 97 -29.73 -15.26 -37.82
CA GLN A 97 -28.44 -15.77 -37.35
C GLN A 97 -28.56 -16.79 -36.20
N PHE A 98 -29.63 -16.73 -35.38
CA PHE A 98 -29.78 -17.57 -34.19
C PHE A 98 -31.09 -18.32 -34.17
N LYS A 99 -31.03 -19.67 -34.15
CA LYS A 99 -32.18 -20.56 -34.05
C LYS A 99 -32.78 -20.66 -32.63
N LYS A 100 -32.03 -20.22 -31.63
CA LYS A 100 -32.37 -20.28 -30.21
C LYS A 100 -32.10 -18.92 -29.55
N GLU A 101 -32.82 -18.62 -28.48
CA GLU A 101 -32.51 -17.48 -27.60
C GLU A 101 -31.11 -17.70 -27.02
N LYS A 102 -30.26 -16.66 -27.11
CA LYS A 102 -28.85 -16.72 -26.67
C LYS A 102 -28.52 -15.53 -25.78
N ARG A 103 -27.80 -15.81 -24.70
CA ARG A 103 -27.17 -14.79 -23.86
C ARG A 103 -25.64 -14.95 -23.91
N SER A 104 -24.94 -13.84 -24.00
CA SER A 104 -23.48 -13.82 -24.02
C SER A 104 -22.96 -12.99 -22.84
N LEU A 105 -22.20 -13.61 -21.98
CA LEU A 105 -21.52 -12.95 -20.87
C LEU A 105 -20.06 -12.75 -21.29
N ARG A 106 -19.56 -11.52 -21.11
CA ARG A 106 -18.20 -11.16 -21.51
C ARG A 106 -17.41 -10.64 -20.35
N PHE A 107 -16.22 -11.18 -20.22
CA PHE A 107 -15.32 -10.97 -19.10
C PHE A 107 -14.03 -10.32 -19.55
N ILE A 108 -13.28 -9.78 -18.62
CA ILE A 108 -11.84 -9.59 -18.76
C ILE A 108 -11.15 -10.86 -18.26
N ALA A 109 -10.09 -11.27 -18.93
CA ALA A 109 -9.20 -12.31 -18.45
C ALA A 109 -7.75 -11.86 -18.62
N TYR A 110 -6.92 -12.17 -17.65
CA TYR A 110 -5.50 -11.84 -17.66
C TYR A 110 -4.69 -13.11 -17.92
N CYS A 111 -3.82 -13.08 -18.93
CA CYS A 111 -2.92 -14.18 -19.22
C CYS A 111 -1.97 -14.42 -18.04
N GLN A 112 -1.75 -15.69 -17.69
CA GLN A 112 -0.82 -16.07 -16.62
C GLN A 112 0.37 -16.84 -17.22
N GLY A 113 1.56 -16.28 -17.07
CA GLY A 113 2.79 -16.88 -17.59
C GLY A 113 2.96 -16.66 -19.10
N SER A 114 3.16 -17.73 -19.88
CA SER A 114 3.45 -17.61 -21.32
C SER A 114 2.28 -17.03 -22.12
N THR A 115 2.59 -16.11 -23.04
CA THR A 115 1.66 -15.60 -24.07
C THR A 115 1.75 -16.36 -25.40
N GLU A 116 2.43 -17.51 -25.41
CA GLU A 116 2.54 -18.37 -26.58
C GLU A 116 1.21 -19.04 -26.87
N VAL A 117 0.58 -18.68 -28.01
CA VAL A 117 -0.73 -19.19 -28.42
C VAL A 117 -0.56 -20.46 -29.24
N LYS A 118 -1.31 -21.50 -28.88
CA LYS A 118 -1.48 -22.74 -29.62
C LYS A 118 -2.93 -22.83 -30.06
N LEU A 119 -3.20 -22.50 -31.35
CA LEU A 119 -4.55 -22.50 -31.87
C LEU A 119 -5.13 -23.90 -31.96
N SER A 120 -6.43 -24.00 -31.68
CA SER A 120 -7.24 -25.18 -32.03
C SER A 120 -7.58 -25.19 -33.51
N ASP A 121 -8.13 -26.31 -34.00
CA ASP A 121 -8.57 -26.47 -35.38
C ASP A 121 -9.75 -25.56 -35.78
N GLU A 122 -10.40 -24.90 -34.80
CA GLU A 122 -11.50 -23.96 -35.04
C GLU A 122 -11.04 -22.59 -35.52
N HIS A 123 -9.73 -22.27 -35.31
CA HIS A 123 -9.17 -20.96 -35.61
C HIS A 123 -7.97 -21.07 -36.55
N SER A 124 -7.91 -20.14 -37.52
CA SER A 124 -6.87 -20.10 -38.55
C SER A 124 -5.72 -19.14 -38.24
N GLU A 125 -5.99 -18.11 -37.47
CA GLU A 125 -5.03 -17.03 -37.19
C GLU A 125 -5.32 -16.44 -35.79
N PHE A 126 -4.30 -15.87 -35.16
CA PHE A 126 -4.45 -15.03 -33.94
C PHE A 126 -3.61 -13.77 -34.07
N LEU A 127 -3.99 -12.74 -33.32
CA LEU A 127 -3.22 -11.48 -33.21
C LEU A 127 -3.28 -11.00 -31.77
N TRP A 128 -2.14 -10.52 -31.28
CA TRP A 128 -2.05 -9.67 -30.12
C TRP A 128 -2.00 -8.22 -30.60
N LEU A 129 -2.94 -7.39 -30.20
CA LEU A 129 -3.10 -6.00 -30.69
C LEU A 129 -3.38 -5.04 -29.53
N GLU A 130 -2.98 -3.79 -29.73
CA GLU A 130 -3.48 -2.71 -28.90
C GLU A 130 -5.01 -2.63 -28.99
N ILE A 131 -5.67 -2.26 -27.90
CA ILE A 131 -7.13 -2.33 -27.80
C ILE A 131 -7.86 -1.56 -28.90
N ASP A 132 -7.33 -0.40 -29.33
CA ASP A 132 -7.92 0.41 -30.38
C ASP A 132 -7.75 -0.23 -31.77
N GLU A 133 -6.68 -0.96 -32.00
CA GLU A 133 -6.46 -1.74 -33.23
C GLU A 133 -7.35 -2.98 -33.28
N ALA A 134 -7.47 -3.69 -32.12
CA ALA A 134 -8.37 -4.83 -32.00
C ALA A 134 -9.84 -4.41 -32.22
N VAL A 135 -10.29 -3.25 -31.75
CA VAL A 135 -11.62 -2.66 -32.04
C VAL A 135 -11.80 -2.48 -33.53
N LYS A 136 -10.84 -1.85 -34.23
CA LYS A 136 -10.92 -1.65 -35.68
C LYS A 136 -11.02 -2.99 -36.42
N LYS A 137 -10.20 -3.96 -36.02
CA LYS A 137 -10.13 -5.27 -36.67
C LYS A 137 -11.42 -6.09 -36.54
N LEU A 138 -12.04 -6.06 -35.36
CA LEU A 138 -13.33 -6.71 -35.12
C LEU A 138 -14.48 -6.03 -35.88
N ASN A 139 -14.33 -4.74 -36.21
CA ASN A 139 -15.36 -3.94 -36.89
C ASN A 139 -15.30 -4.03 -38.43
N GLU A 140 -14.20 -4.44 -39.03
CA GLU A 140 -13.97 -4.37 -40.46
C GLU A 140 -15.01 -5.14 -41.33
N LYS A 141 -15.70 -6.14 -40.78
CA LYS A 141 -16.60 -6.99 -41.54
C LYS A 141 -18.03 -7.14 -40.97
N ASP A 142 -18.35 -6.51 -39.87
CA ASP A 142 -19.67 -6.66 -39.24
C ASP A 142 -20.53 -5.39 -39.41
N GLY A 143 -21.42 -5.43 -40.39
CA GLY A 143 -22.39 -4.37 -40.66
C GLY A 143 -23.60 -4.34 -39.72
N PHE A 144 -23.64 -5.10 -38.65
CA PHE A 144 -24.70 -5.13 -37.66
C PHE A 144 -24.14 -5.07 -36.24
N GLU A 145 -24.73 -4.19 -35.46
CA GLU A 145 -24.51 -3.96 -34.04
C GLU A 145 -23.23 -4.61 -33.49
N ASN A 146 -22.21 -3.83 -33.46
CA ASN A 146 -20.83 -4.15 -33.17
C ASN A 146 -20.62 -4.59 -31.72
N ASP A 147 -21.32 -5.66 -31.31
CA ASP A 147 -21.31 -6.14 -29.95
C ASP A 147 -19.89 -6.56 -29.47
N LYS A 148 -19.06 -7.04 -30.43
CA LYS A 148 -17.66 -7.40 -30.15
C LYS A 148 -16.79 -6.16 -29.94
N GLY A 149 -16.89 -5.17 -30.83
CA GLY A 149 -16.18 -3.89 -30.69
C GLY A 149 -16.62 -3.13 -29.46
N ASN A 150 -17.93 -3.11 -29.16
CA ASN A 150 -18.44 -2.51 -27.93
C ASN A 150 -17.92 -3.21 -26.67
N THR A 151 -17.68 -4.53 -26.73
CA THR A 151 -17.06 -5.26 -25.62
C THR A 151 -15.65 -4.78 -25.33
N LEU A 152 -14.85 -4.54 -26.37
CA LEU A 152 -13.50 -4.00 -26.20
C LEU A 152 -13.50 -2.56 -25.69
N LEU A 153 -14.48 -1.76 -26.11
CA LEU A 153 -14.65 -0.39 -25.57
C LEU A 153 -15.03 -0.40 -24.09
N ASP A 154 -15.89 -1.32 -23.66
CA ASP A 154 -16.21 -1.52 -22.25
C ASP A 154 -14.97 -2.00 -21.46
N ALA A 155 -14.18 -2.89 -22.04
CA ALA A 155 -12.90 -3.31 -21.45
C ALA A 155 -11.93 -2.14 -21.30
N LYS A 156 -11.78 -1.31 -22.34
CA LYS A 156 -10.95 -0.10 -22.30
C LYS A 156 -11.35 0.82 -21.17
N LYS A 157 -12.63 1.15 -21.08
CA LYS A 157 -13.18 2.02 -20.00
C LYS A 157 -12.93 1.45 -18.61
N TYR A 158 -13.11 0.14 -18.44
CA TYR A 158 -12.81 -0.51 -17.17
C TYR A 158 -11.32 -0.39 -16.79
N LEU A 159 -10.41 -0.65 -17.72
CA LEU A 159 -8.96 -0.58 -17.49
C LEU A 159 -8.51 0.84 -17.16
N GLU A 160 -9.00 1.85 -17.87
CA GLU A 160 -8.72 3.27 -17.59
C GLU A 160 -9.19 3.68 -16.19
N THR A 161 -10.40 3.25 -15.80
CA THR A 161 -10.98 3.54 -14.47
C THR A 161 -10.17 2.86 -13.37
N LYS A 162 -9.77 1.60 -13.57
CA LYS A 162 -8.94 0.85 -12.63
C LYS A 162 -7.58 1.52 -12.43
N ASN A 163 -6.91 1.89 -13.51
CA ASN A 163 -5.60 2.57 -13.45
C ASN A 163 -5.69 3.92 -12.75
N SER A 164 -6.75 4.70 -13.00
CA SER A 164 -6.99 5.98 -12.33
C SER A 164 -7.22 5.80 -10.83
N LEU A 165 -7.98 4.79 -10.43
CA LEU A 165 -8.23 4.48 -9.01
C LEU A 165 -6.96 4.05 -8.28
N ASP A 166 -6.12 3.22 -8.92
CA ASP A 166 -4.87 2.76 -8.34
C ASP A 166 -3.85 3.90 -8.24
N GLY A 167 -3.80 4.80 -9.22
CA GLY A 167 -3.03 6.04 -9.17
C GLY A 167 -3.46 6.94 -8.02
N TRP A 168 -4.78 7.12 -7.84
CA TRP A 168 -5.31 7.91 -6.71
C TRP A 168 -4.98 7.29 -5.35
N LYS A 169 -5.11 5.97 -5.18
CA LYS A 169 -4.74 5.27 -3.94
C LYS A 169 -3.27 5.46 -3.60
N ARG A 170 -2.38 5.38 -4.60
CA ARG A 170 -0.94 5.63 -4.43
C ARG A 170 -0.68 7.06 -3.97
N CYS A 171 -1.28 8.04 -4.63
CA CYS A 171 -1.15 9.45 -4.27
C CYS A 171 -1.63 9.72 -2.83
N MET A 172 -2.74 9.12 -2.40
CA MET A 172 -3.24 9.22 -1.03
C MET A 172 -2.25 8.64 0.00
N ALA A 173 -1.66 7.48 -0.30
CA ALA A 173 -0.66 6.87 0.58
C ALA A 173 0.61 7.75 0.70
N ASP A 174 1.08 8.31 -0.42
CA ASP A 174 2.22 9.24 -0.44
C ASP A 174 1.92 10.52 0.36
N PHE A 175 0.70 11.05 0.24
CA PHE A 175 0.28 12.22 1.00
C PHE A 175 0.19 11.95 2.52
N GLU A 176 -0.29 10.78 2.93
CA GLU A 176 -0.30 10.39 4.35
C GLU A 176 1.13 10.25 4.91
N ASN A 177 2.03 9.65 4.16
CA ASN A 177 3.45 9.55 4.53
C ASN A 177 4.10 10.94 4.64
N TYR A 178 3.82 11.83 3.70
CA TYR A 178 4.27 13.22 3.73
C TYR A 178 3.77 13.95 4.99
N LYS A 179 2.49 13.83 5.34
CA LYS A 179 1.92 14.43 6.55
C LYS A 179 2.61 13.95 7.83
N LYS A 180 2.88 12.63 7.94
CA LYS A 180 3.60 12.07 9.09
C LYS A 180 4.99 12.69 9.22
N ARG A 181 5.76 12.70 8.12
CA ARG A 181 7.10 13.27 8.09
C ARG A 181 7.08 14.76 8.46
N GLN A 182 6.15 15.54 7.92
CA GLN A 182 6.01 16.96 8.26
C GLN A 182 5.67 17.21 9.73
N ALA A 183 4.88 16.32 10.34
CA ALA A 183 4.57 16.42 11.76
C ALA A 183 5.79 16.13 12.64
N GLU A 184 6.66 15.19 12.25
CA GLU A 184 7.92 14.88 12.94
C GLU A 184 8.93 16.01 12.77
N GLU A 185 9.16 16.48 11.54
CA GLU A 185 10.05 17.64 11.25
C GLU A 185 9.64 18.89 12.03
N ARG A 186 8.32 19.14 12.16
CA ARG A 186 7.82 20.27 12.95
C ARG A 186 8.10 20.12 14.44
N LYS A 187 7.98 18.92 15.00
CA LYS A 187 8.34 18.66 16.40
C LYS A 187 9.82 18.93 16.65
N ASP A 188 10.66 18.42 15.74
CA ASP A 188 12.11 18.63 15.82
C ASP A 188 12.47 20.11 15.69
N MET A 189 11.84 20.82 14.78
CA MET A 189 12.08 22.25 14.59
C MET A 189 11.73 23.08 15.85
N ILE A 190 10.62 22.75 16.51
CA ILE A 190 10.23 23.41 17.80
C ILE A 190 11.26 23.08 18.88
N ALA A 191 11.67 21.83 19.00
CA ALA A 191 12.71 21.41 19.95
C ALA A 191 14.04 22.15 19.70
N PHE A 192 14.43 22.30 18.42
CA PHE A 192 15.66 23.00 18.04
C PHE A 192 15.60 24.53 18.26
N SER A 193 14.45 25.16 18.04
CA SER A 193 14.33 26.61 18.22
C SER A 193 14.59 27.05 19.66
N ASN A 194 14.32 26.18 20.63
CA ASN A 194 14.55 26.46 22.06
C ASN A 194 15.98 26.13 22.54
N LEU A 195 16.78 25.44 21.70
CA LEU A 195 18.07 24.86 22.10
C LEU A 195 19.08 25.93 22.53
N ASN A 196 19.14 27.08 21.83
CA ASN A 196 20.01 28.19 22.19
C ASN A 196 19.65 28.80 23.54
N LEU A 197 18.36 29.06 23.76
CA LEU A 197 17.87 29.61 25.03
C LEU A 197 18.13 28.63 26.19
N ILE A 198 17.88 27.33 25.98
CA ILE A 198 18.15 26.29 26.97
C ILE A 198 19.65 26.25 27.30
N SER A 199 20.53 26.34 26.31
CA SER A 199 21.99 26.34 26.51
C SER A 199 22.47 27.53 27.33
N GLU A 200 21.78 28.70 27.25
CA GLU A 200 22.07 29.87 28.05
C GLU A 200 21.51 29.76 29.48
N ILE A 201 20.42 29.00 29.69
CA ILE A 201 19.81 28.79 31.01
C ILE A 201 20.57 27.73 31.82
N LEU A 202 21.13 26.68 31.20
CA LEU A 202 21.83 25.61 31.91
C LEU A 202 22.96 26.09 32.81
N PRO A 203 23.83 27.06 32.46
CA PRO A 203 24.84 27.60 33.36
C PRO A 203 24.23 28.29 34.58
N ILE A 204 23.05 28.90 34.47
CA ILE A 204 22.36 29.52 35.59
C ILE A 204 21.91 28.46 36.59
N LEU A 205 21.36 27.35 36.09
CA LEU A 205 20.95 26.19 36.90
C LEU A 205 22.18 25.55 37.59
N ASP A 206 23.32 25.46 36.91
CA ASP A 206 24.56 24.93 37.50
C ASP A 206 25.03 25.81 38.69
N ASN A 207 24.90 27.15 38.56
CA ASN A 207 25.21 28.08 39.64
C ASN A 207 24.27 27.94 40.86
N PHE A 208 22.97 27.62 40.59
CA PHE A 208 22.04 27.29 41.68
C PHE A 208 22.46 26.03 42.41
N HIS A 209 22.78 24.96 41.68
CA HIS A 209 23.28 23.69 42.27
C HIS A 209 24.54 23.92 43.09
N ALA A 210 25.55 24.62 42.53
CA ALA A 210 26.80 24.91 43.23
C ALA A 210 26.58 25.75 44.51
N SER A 211 25.62 26.66 44.47
CA SER A 211 25.30 27.51 45.62
C SER A 211 24.57 26.72 46.71
N THR A 212 23.68 25.82 46.36
CA THR A 212 22.90 25.00 47.29
C THR A 212 23.70 23.86 47.92
N ASP A 213 24.68 23.33 47.20
CA ASP A 213 25.56 22.24 47.68
C ASP A 213 26.49 22.66 48.81
N HIS A 214 26.74 23.96 48.96
CA HIS A 214 27.68 24.51 49.94
C HIS A 214 26.97 25.18 51.15
N ILE A 215 25.65 25.02 51.30
CA ILE A 215 24.90 25.58 52.42
C ILE A 215 25.22 24.81 53.70
N PRO A 216 25.70 25.51 54.76
CA PRO A 216 25.93 24.91 56.08
C PRO A 216 24.65 24.28 56.64
N GLU A 217 24.81 23.17 57.38
CA GLU A 217 23.67 22.39 57.92
C GLU A 217 22.76 23.26 58.82
N ASP A 218 23.33 24.19 59.59
CA ASP A 218 22.62 25.08 60.48
C ASP A 218 21.79 26.17 59.75
N GLN A 219 21.99 26.34 58.45
CA GLN A 219 21.28 27.34 57.62
C GLN A 219 20.29 26.73 56.64
N LYS A 220 20.23 25.43 56.50
CA LYS A 220 19.37 24.74 55.52
C LYS A 220 17.88 25.05 55.69
N ASP A 221 17.43 25.25 56.91
CA ASP A 221 16.03 25.59 57.22
C ASP A 221 15.74 27.10 57.19
N GLY A 222 16.73 27.90 56.80
CA GLY A 222 16.59 29.35 56.68
C GLY A 222 15.58 29.72 55.55
N GLY A 223 14.67 30.65 55.86
CA GLY A 223 13.60 31.01 54.92
C GLY A 223 14.10 31.46 53.55
N TRP A 224 15.30 32.09 53.47
CA TRP A 224 15.91 32.46 52.20
C TRP A 224 16.45 31.27 51.41
N VAL A 225 16.97 30.23 52.08
CA VAL A 225 17.47 28.98 51.46
C VAL A 225 16.32 28.21 50.86
N VAL A 226 15.22 28.05 51.60
CA VAL A 226 13.99 27.43 51.14
C VAL A 226 13.45 28.15 49.88
N GLY A 227 13.50 29.50 49.87
CA GLY A 227 13.11 30.30 48.72
C GLY A 227 13.98 30.03 47.47
N ILE A 228 15.32 29.96 47.63
CA ILE A 228 16.25 29.65 46.53
C ILE A 228 16.03 28.23 46.00
N MET A 229 15.89 27.25 46.88
CA MET A 229 15.59 25.86 46.46
C MET A 229 14.26 25.74 45.72
N HIS A 230 13.27 26.57 46.11
CA HIS A 230 12.01 26.63 45.40
C HIS A 230 12.16 27.17 43.96
N ILE A 231 12.94 28.24 43.80
CA ILE A 231 13.25 28.84 42.49
C ILE A 231 14.00 27.83 41.62
N GLN A 232 15.00 27.14 42.18
CA GLN A 232 15.74 26.07 41.48
C GLN A 232 14.78 24.99 40.96
N LYS A 233 13.90 24.48 41.82
CA LYS A 233 12.89 23.45 41.39
C LYS A 233 11.92 23.97 40.33
N GLN A 234 11.55 25.25 40.38
CA GLN A 234 10.71 25.84 39.33
C GLN A 234 11.47 25.89 37.99
N LEU A 235 12.76 26.20 38.00
CA LEU A 235 13.57 26.21 36.78
C LEU A 235 13.75 24.80 36.20
N GLU A 236 14.02 23.82 37.06
CA GLU A 236 14.08 22.40 36.67
C GLU A 236 12.78 21.95 36.03
N LYS A 237 11.63 22.31 36.64
CA LYS A 237 10.32 21.99 36.09
C LYS A 237 10.05 22.65 34.74
N VAL A 238 10.47 23.90 34.54
CA VAL A 238 10.35 24.57 33.23
C VAL A 238 11.16 23.83 32.17
N LEU A 239 12.34 23.29 32.50
CA LEU A 239 13.14 22.49 31.60
C LEU A 239 12.45 21.15 31.27
N GLU A 240 11.90 20.47 32.29
CA GLU A 240 11.13 19.21 32.07
C GLU A 240 9.89 19.44 31.19
N ASP A 241 9.13 20.49 31.42
CA ASP A 241 7.95 20.85 30.61
C ASP A 241 8.31 21.14 29.13
N ASN A 242 9.58 21.48 28.86
CA ASN A 242 10.14 21.62 27.50
C ASN A 242 10.89 20.37 27.02
N ASN A 243 10.66 19.22 27.63
CA ASN A 243 11.27 17.91 27.29
C ASN A 243 12.80 17.89 27.46
N VAL A 244 13.35 18.76 28.30
CA VAL A 244 14.76 18.73 28.70
C VAL A 244 14.88 17.90 29.96
N SER A 245 15.69 16.85 29.92
CA SER A 245 15.95 15.96 31.06
C SER A 245 17.43 15.90 31.39
N GLU A 246 17.73 15.72 32.67
CA GLU A 246 19.09 15.44 33.14
C GLU A 246 19.56 14.06 32.64
N ILE A 247 20.82 13.94 32.23
CA ILE A 247 21.47 12.68 31.94
C ILE A 247 21.91 12.10 33.27
N GLU A 248 21.24 11.01 33.72
CA GLU A 248 21.60 10.35 34.97
C GLU A 248 22.99 9.69 34.84
N VAL A 249 23.95 10.23 35.57
CA VAL A 249 25.30 9.68 35.71
C VAL A 249 25.59 9.51 37.18
N LYS A 250 25.93 8.25 37.57
CA LYS A 250 26.22 7.89 38.97
C LYS A 250 27.70 7.59 39.13
N ILE A 251 28.20 7.81 40.36
CA ILE A 251 29.58 7.38 40.72
C ILE A 251 29.66 5.86 40.59
N GLY A 252 30.67 5.38 39.90
CA GLY A 252 30.87 3.95 39.58
C GLY A 252 30.33 3.51 38.22
N ASP A 253 29.58 4.37 37.52
CA ASP A 253 29.12 4.06 36.17
C ASP A 253 30.31 3.97 35.20
N LYS A 254 30.17 3.13 34.17
CA LYS A 254 31.14 3.05 33.10
C LYS A 254 31.08 4.31 32.24
N PHE A 255 32.26 4.86 31.93
CA PHE A 255 32.34 6.04 31.05
C PHE A 255 31.78 5.79 29.65
N ASP A 256 30.86 6.65 29.21
CA ASP A 256 30.30 6.64 27.87
C ASP A 256 30.59 7.96 27.15
N PRO A 257 31.44 7.96 26.10
CA PRO A 257 31.82 9.16 25.37
C PRO A 257 30.64 9.90 24.70
N ASN A 258 29.50 9.23 24.48
CA ASN A 258 28.34 9.85 23.84
C ASN A 258 27.59 10.81 24.78
N ILE A 259 27.67 10.59 26.09
CA ILE A 259 26.92 11.33 27.11
C ILE A 259 27.81 11.95 28.19
N MET A 260 29.11 11.65 28.20
CA MET A 260 30.07 12.07 29.21
C MET A 260 31.34 12.65 28.57
N GLU A 261 31.91 13.67 29.22
CA GLU A 261 33.23 14.24 28.92
C GLU A 261 34.16 14.02 30.13
N ALA A 262 35.26 13.33 29.92
CA ALA A 262 36.25 13.09 30.99
C ALA A 262 37.20 14.30 31.17
N ILE A 263 37.27 14.80 32.38
CA ILE A 263 38.22 15.87 32.77
C ILE A 263 39.32 15.24 33.63
N LYS A 264 40.57 15.54 33.32
CA LYS A 264 41.72 15.11 34.14
C LYS A 264 41.65 15.81 35.48
N ASP A 265 41.85 15.04 36.57
CA ASP A 265 41.99 15.57 37.92
C ASP A 265 43.35 16.32 38.04
N THR A 266 43.31 17.63 38.05
CA THR A 266 44.50 18.51 38.13
C THR A 266 45.27 18.38 39.45
N ASN A 267 44.78 17.61 40.42
CA ASN A 267 45.38 17.43 41.71
C ASN A 267 46.29 16.19 41.82
N LYS A 268 46.44 15.41 40.76
CA LYS A 268 47.43 14.30 40.72
C LYS A 268 48.66 14.67 39.90
N THR A 269 49.65 15.26 40.55
CA THR A 269 51.05 15.40 40.07
C THR A 269 51.81 14.11 40.32
N ASN A 270 51.43 12.93 39.80
CA ASN A 270 52.32 11.79 39.69
C ASN A 270 51.82 10.86 38.58
N MET A 271 52.64 10.73 37.57
CA MET A 271 52.58 9.69 36.55
C MET A 271 52.89 8.37 37.22
N ASP A 272 51.89 7.56 37.47
CA ASP A 272 52.05 6.10 37.49
C ASP A 272 51.27 5.49 36.30
N THR A 273 52.00 5.34 35.24
CA THR A 273 51.57 4.66 33.98
C THR A 273 51.69 3.16 34.17
N ASN A 274 50.83 2.53 34.93
CA ASN A 274 50.63 1.06 34.86
C ASN A 274 49.50 0.63 35.82
N GLU A 275 48.27 0.98 35.55
CA GLU A 275 47.14 0.19 36.00
C GLU A 275 46.02 0.30 34.95
N THR A 276 45.45 -0.82 34.60
CA THR A 276 44.23 -0.97 33.77
C THR A 276 43.10 -0.24 34.45
N SER A 277 42.98 1.09 34.19
CA SER A 277 41.89 1.91 34.70
C SER A 277 40.60 1.41 34.11
N GLU A 278 39.71 0.91 34.95
CA GLU A 278 38.33 0.57 34.62
C GLU A 278 37.55 1.83 34.37
N ASN A 279 37.83 2.67 33.39
CA ASN A 279 37.12 3.86 32.96
C ASN A 279 35.74 4.08 33.65
N LYS A 280 35.75 4.17 34.98
CA LYS A 280 34.57 4.38 35.83
C LYS A 280 34.49 5.83 36.29
N VAL A 281 33.28 6.33 36.40
CA VAL A 281 33.02 7.68 36.93
C VAL A 281 33.35 7.75 38.42
N LYS A 282 34.35 8.58 38.79
CA LYS A 282 34.72 8.85 40.14
C LYS A 282 33.92 10.01 40.75
N LYS A 283 33.72 11.05 40.00
CA LYS A 283 33.01 12.23 40.41
C LYS A 283 32.29 12.91 39.22
N VAL A 284 31.07 13.39 39.43
CA VAL A 284 30.37 14.24 38.49
C VAL A 284 30.67 15.69 38.85
N LEU A 285 31.26 16.44 37.93
CA LEU A 285 31.58 17.86 38.12
C LEU A 285 30.49 18.76 37.58
N MET A 286 29.81 18.35 36.51
CA MET A 286 28.74 19.11 35.89
C MET A 286 27.73 18.13 35.30
N LYS A 287 26.45 18.40 35.53
CA LYS A 287 25.34 17.57 35.03
C LYS A 287 25.19 17.68 33.51
N GLY A 288 24.89 16.56 32.84
CA GLY A 288 24.55 16.53 31.44
C GLY A 288 23.04 16.72 31.23
N TYR A 289 22.65 17.21 30.05
CA TYR A 289 21.24 17.40 29.70
C TYR A 289 20.95 16.96 28.27
N LYS A 290 19.76 16.41 28.06
CA LYS A 290 19.25 16.01 26.75
C LYS A 290 17.84 16.54 26.53
N ILE A 291 17.48 16.80 25.27
CA ILE A 291 16.12 17.10 24.84
C ILE A 291 15.59 15.93 24.03
N ASN A 292 14.51 15.30 24.48
CA ASN A 292 14.09 13.99 23.99
C ASN A 292 15.28 12.99 24.02
N ASP A 293 15.74 12.49 22.87
CA ASP A 293 16.88 11.57 22.74
C ASP A 293 18.19 12.24 22.33
N LYS A 294 18.20 13.58 22.12
CA LYS A 294 19.37 14.32 21.65
C LYS A 294 20.10 15.00 22.79
N VAL A 295 21.39 14.69 22.96
CA VAL A 295 22.26 15.33 23.94
C VAL A 295 22.45 16.81 23.57
N ILE A 296 22.10 17.71 24.52
CA ILE A 296 22.36 19.16 24.45
C ILE A 296 23.72 19.47 25.04
N ARG A 297 24.01 18.85 26.20
CA ARG A 297 25.26 19.03 26.94
C ARG A 297 25.64 17.70 27.59
N VAL A 298 26.85 17.25 27.36
CA VAL A 298 27.40 16.06 28.00
C VAL A 298 27.68 16.32 29.51
N ALA A 299 27.58 15.28 30.33
CA ALA A 299 28.00 15.36 31.72
C ALA A 299 29.53 15.44 31.82
N ARG A 300 30.07 16.34 32.62
CA ARG A 300 31.51 16.41 32.89
C ARG A 300 31.86 15.61 34.12
N VAL A 301 32.73 14.62 33.93
CA VAL A 301 33.06 13.64 34.96
C VAL A 301 34.58 13.50 35.13
N VAL A 302 35.00 13.13 36.35
CA VAL A 302 36.35 12.62 36.60
C VAL A 302 36.26 11.09 36.52
N VAL A 303 37.15 10.47 35.79
CA VAL A 303 37.25 9.02 35.68
C VAL A 303 38.50 8.49 36.38
N GLU A 304 38.45 7.24 36.86
CA GLU A 304 39.58 6.52 37.43
C GLU A 304 40.37 5.79 36.34
#